data_b1f080d1f1ad43d7c0ba6e6b54bd4800
#
_entry.id   b1f080d1f1ad43d7c0ba6e6b54bd4800
#
_cell.length_a   1.000
_cell.length_b   1.000
_cell.length_c   1.000
_cell.angle_alpha   90.00
_cell.angle_beta   90.00
_cell.angle_gamma   90.00
#
_symmetry.space_group_name_H-M   'P 1'
#
loop_
_entity.id
_entity.type
_entity.pdbx_description
1 polymer ?
#
loop_
_entity_poly.entity_id
_entity_poly.type
_entity_poly.pdbx_seq_one_letter_code
_entity_poly.pdbx_strand_id
1 'polypeptide(L)'
;SPSLIIILNKKNMTEEERIFAGKLFDARTKELRDIKHKTHELCRKFNLMDEYDKARLPIIKEFIGSIGETYYFQGPIQFNYGTHTFIGNNFFANFNLMVMDDARIYIGDNVMFGPNVSLMATNHPLIAEERTAMKYNDGHVSVSEYADEIHIGNNVWIASNVVILGGVTIGDGSVIGAGSVVTKDIPAGYVAFGSPCKPKRKITEADSKIDLL
;
A
#
# COMPACT_ATOMS: atom_id res chain seq x y z
N SER A 1 34.44 9.73 -13.71
CA SER A 1 33.57 9.71 -12.53
C SER A 1 33.73 8.37 -11.83
N PRO A 2 33.98 8.33 -10.51
CA PRO A 2 34.07 7.09 -9.80
C PRO A 2 32.66 6.48 -9.75
N SER A 3 32.48 5.30 -10.34
CA SER A 3 31.29 4.47 -10.16
C SER A 3 31.18 4.16 -8.66
N LEU A 4 30.14 4.65 -8.03
CA LEU A 4 29.87 4.37 -6.62
C LEU A 4 29.55 2.87 -6.48
N ILE A 5 30.54 2.07 -6.13
CA ILE A 5 30.37 0.65 -5.82
C ILE A 5 29.92 0.58 -4.37
N ILE A 6 28.62 0.61 -4.13
CA ILE A 6 28.09 0.29 -2.81
C ILE A 6 28.04 -1.23 -2.70
N ILE A 7 28.99 -1.77 -1.93
CA ILE A 7 29.05 -3.21 -1.62
C ILE A 7 28.01 -3.49 -0.53
N LEU A 8 26.81 -3.93 -0.91
CA LEU A 8 25.81 -4.42 0.04
C LEU A 8 26.26 -5.79 0.55
N ASN A 9 26.57 -5.87 1.84
CA ASN A 9 26.99 -7.11 2.48
C ASN A 9 25.79 -8.06 2.61
N LYS A 10 25.65 -8.99 1.69
CA LYS A 10 24.52 -9.96 1.57
C LYS A 10 24.55 -11.11 2.59
N LYS A 11 25.45 -11.10 3.55
CA LYS A 11 25.54 -12.18 4.53
C LYS A 11 24.35 -12.12 5.49
N ASN A 12 23.38 -12.97 5.34
CA ASN A 12 22.35 -13.42 6.26
C ASN A 12 20.92 -12.83 6.18
N MET A 13 20.53 -12.08 5.14
CA MET A 13 19.14 -11.62 5.00
C MET A 13 18.58 -11.96 3.61
N THR A 14 17.35 -12.47 3.55
CA THR A 14 16.60 -12.55 2.28
C THR A 14 16.25 -11.13 1.79
N GLU A 15 15.86 -11.01 0.54
CA GLU A 15 15.45 -9.69 0.03
C GLU A 15 14.15 -9.20 0.71
N GLU A 16 13.24 -10.10 1.05
CA GLU A 16 12.04 -9.75 1.83
C GLU A 16 12.40 -9.25 3.25
N GLU A 17 13.34 -9.92 3.94
CA GLU A 17 13.86 -9.43 5.22
C GLU A 17 14.53 -8.06 5.10
N ARG A 18 15.20 -7.79 3.97
CA ARG A 18 15.79 -6.47 3.68
C ARG A 18 14.74 -5.40 3.53
N ILE A 19 13.64 -5.69 2.82
CA ILE A 19 12.47 -4.81 2.71
C ILE A 19 11.99 -4.42 4.10
N PHE A 20 11.72 -5.41 4.95
CA PHE A 20 11.17 -5.15 6.30
C PHE A 20 12.17 -4.50 7.25
N ALA A 21 13.46 -4.57 6.95
CA ALA A 21 14.51 -3.83 7.68
C ALA A 21 14.75 -2.41 7.12
N GLY A 22 13.95 -1.92 6.18
CA GLY A 22 14.09 -0.60 5.55
C GLY A 22 15.39 -0.43 4.76
N LYS A 23 15.91 -1.52 4.19
CA LYS A 23 17.16 -1.53 3.42
C LYS A 23 16.90 -1.51 1.92
N LEU A 24 17.89 -1.09 1.15
CA LEU A 24 17.87 -1.29 -0.29
C LEU A 24 17.79 -2.80 -0.60
N PHE A 25 16.92 -3.17 -1.53
CA PHE A 25 16.70 -4.55 -1.95
C PHE A 25 16.64 -4.67 -3.48
N ASP A 26 16.87 -5.88 -3.97
CA ASP A 26 16.73 -6.23 -5.38
C ASP A 26 15.36 -6.86 -5.64
N ALA A 27 14.44 -6.07 -6.18
CA ALA A 27 13.07 -6.50 -6.49
C ALA A 27 12.99 -7.57 -7.60
N ARG A 28 14.10 -7.89 -8.28
CA ARG A 28 14.17 -8.83 -9.43
C ARG A 28 14.60 -10.22 -9.04
N THR A 29 14.87 -10.51 -7.76
CA THR A 29 15.18 -11.86 -7.32
C THR A 29 14.04 -12.82 -7.63
N LYS A 30 14.39 -14.11 -7.81
CA LYS A 30 13.39 -15.14 -8.10
C LYS A 30 12.32 -15.22 -7.00
N GLU A 31 12.75 -15.15 -5.73
CA GLU A 31 11.90 -15.18 -4.55
C GLU A 31 10.79 -14.11 -4.65
N LEU A 32 11.17 -12.84 -4.79
CA LEU A 32 10.20 -11.74 -4.84
C LEU A 32 9.34 -11.76 -6.11
N ARG A 33 9.91 -12.17 -7.24
CA ARG A 33 9.14 -12.32 -8.48
C ARG A 33 8.08 -13.40 -8.38
N ASP A 34 8.36 -14.53 -7.73
CA ASP A 34 7.40 -15.62 -7.58
C ASP A 34 6.20 -15.19 -6.72
N ILE A 35 6.44 -14.43 -5.61
CA ILE A 35 5.37 -13.86 -4.78
C ILE A 35 4.51 -12.92 -5.61
N LYS A 36 5.13 -11.95 -6.28
CA LYS A 36 4.42 -10.97 -7.11
C LYS A 36 3.62 -11.63 -8.23
N HIS A 37 4.21 -12.59 -8.92
CA HIS A 37 3.53 -13.31 -10.00
C HIS A 37 2.25 -14.00 -9.51
N LYS A 38 2.33 -14.73 -8.40
CA LYS A 38 1.15 -15.38 -7.80
C LYS A 38 0.05 -14.36 -7.49
N THR A 39 0.41 -13.26 -6.85
CA THR A 39 -0.54 -12.19 -6.50
C THR A 39 -1.17 -11.56 -7.75
N HIS A 40 -0.36 -11.24 -8.76
CA HIS A 40 -0.87 -10.64 -10.00
C HIS A 40 -1.84 -11.59 -10.75
N GLU A 41 -1.56 -12.90 -10.76
CA GLU A 41 -2.47 -13.89 -11.34
C GLU A 41 -3.81 -13.94 -10.58
N LEU A 42 -3.78 -13.91 -9.24
CA LEU A 42 -4.98 -13.92 -8.42
C LEU A 42 -5.79 -12.62 -8.54
N CYS A 43 -5.11 -11.47 -8.62
CA CYS A 43 -5.77 -10.18 -8.93
C CYS A 43 -6.46 -10.24 -10.30
N ARG A 44 -5.78 -10.77 -11.33
CA ARG A 44 -6.38 -10.92 -12.66
C ARG A 44 -7.60 -11.85 -12.62
N LYS A 45 -7.51 -12.99 -11.95
CA LYS A 45 -8.64 -13.91 -11.76
C LYS A 45 -9.82 -13.20 -11.10
N PHE A 46 -9.58 -12.49 -9.99
CA PHE A 46 -10.59 -11.70 -9.29
C PHE A 46 -11.26 -10.67 -10.20
N ASN A 47 -10.48 -9.93 -10.97
CA ASN A 47 -10.95 -8.83 -11.83
C ASN A 47 -11.81 -9.30 -13.02
N LEU A 48 -11.64 -10.55 -13.46
CA LEU A 48 -12.39 -11.14 -14.57
C LEU A 48 -13.67 -11.84 -14.13
N MET A 49 -13.89 -12.05 -12.84
CA MET A 49 -15.09 -12.71 -12.33
C MET A 49 -16.26 -11.73 -12.21
N ASP A 50 -17.45 -12.28 -12.38
CA ASP A 50 -18.69 -11.55 -12.10
C ASP A 50 -18.74 -11.08 -10.64
N GLU A 51 -19.22 -9.86 -10.40
CA GLU A 51 -19.23 -9.27 -9.06
C GLU A 51 -20.15 -10.00 -8.07
N TYR A 52 -21.14 -10.74 -8.56
CA TYR A 52 -22.05 -11.54 -7.75
C TYR A 52 -21.58 -13.00 -7.56
N ASP A 53 -20.48 -13.39 -8.20
CA ASP A 53 -19.93 -14.74 -8.00
C ASP A 53 -19.39 -14.88 -6.57
N LYS A 54 -19.99 -15.79 -5.81
CA LYS A 54 -19.60 -16.05 -4.41
C LYS A 54 -18.15 -16.53 -4.23
N ALA A 55 -17.54 -17.06 -5.29
CA ALA A 55 -16.15 -17.48 -5.27
C ALA A 55 -15.16 -16.31 -5.45
N ARG A 56 -15.65 -15.12 -5.83
CA ARG A 56 -14.80 -13.97 -6.15
C ARG A 56 -14.08 -13.39 -4.93
N LEU A 57 -14.84 -13.04 -3.89
CA LEU A 57 -14.25 -12.44 -2.68
C LEU A 57 -13.28 -13.37 -1.94
N PRO A 58 -13.51 -14.69 -1.81
CA PRO A 58 -12.55 -15.60 -1.19
C PRO A 58 -11.14 -15.59 -1.80
N ILE A 59 -10.99 -15.23 -3.09
CA ILE A 59 -9.68 -15.12 -3.76
C ILE A 59 -8.75 -14.17 -3.02
N ILE A 60 -9.28 -13.12 -2.41
CA ILE A 60 -8.49 -12.15 -1.63
C ILE A 60 -7.67 -12.86 -0.54
N LYS A 61 -8.27 -13.82 0.17
CA LYS A 61 -7.59 -14.58 1.23
C LYS A 61 -6.45 -15.47 0.73
N GLU A 62 -6.40 -15.75 -0.58
CA GLU A 62 -5.35 -16.60 -1.16
C GLU A 62 -4.00 -15.88 -1.33
N PHE A 63 -3.99 -14.54 -1.33
CA PHE A 63 -2.77 -13.76 -1.55
C PHE A 63 -2.51 -12.66 -0.51
N ILE A 64 -3.53 -12.22 0.25
CA ILE A 64 -3.35 -11.16 1.25
C ILE A 64 -2.64 -11.68 2.51
N GLY A 65 -1.85 -10.85 3.18
CA GLY A 65 -1.17 -11.20 4.43
C GLY A 65 -2.16 -11.59 5.53
N SER A 66 -3.16 -10.76 5.77
CA SER A 66 -4.34 -11.09 6.56
C SER A 66 -5.49 -10.15 6.25
N ILE A 67 -6.72 -10.63 6.47
CA ILE A 67 -7.94 -9.82 6.34
C ILE A 67 -8.98 -10.34 7.31
N GLY A 68 -9.77 -9.42 7.89
CA GLY A 68 -10.86 -9.75 8.79
C GLY A 68 -12.00 -10.53 8.11
N GLU A 69 -13.06 -10.83 8.87
CA GLU A 69 -14.16 -11.69 8.38
C GLU A 69 -15.07 -10.97 7.39
N THR A 70 -15.23 -9.66 7.55
CA THR A 70 -16.12 -8.85 6.71
C THR A 70 -15.33 -7.88 5.85
N TYR A 71 -15.46 -7.99 4.54
CA TYR A 71 -14.79 -7.12 3.58
C TYR A 71 -15.48 -7.14 2.23
N TYR A 72 -15.28 -6.09 1.46
CA TYR A 72 -15.75 -6.02 0.07
C TYR A 72 -14.78 -5.24 -0.80
N PHE A 73 -14.50 -5.76 -1.98
CA PHE A 73 -13.73 -5.10 -3.03
C PHE A 73 -14.58 -5.02 -4.29
N GLN A 74 -14.88 -3.82 -4.73
CA GLN A 74 -15.63 -3.61 -5.98
C GLN A 74 -14.80 -4.06 -7.19
N GLY A 75 -13.51 -3.74 -7.18
CA GLY A 75 -12.59 -4.06 -8.28
C GLY A 75 -12.74 -3.10 -9.48
N PRO A 76 -11.84 -3.18 -10.47
CA PRO A 76 -10.65 -4.02 -10.44
C PRO A 76 -9.67 -3.64 -9.33
N ILE A 77 -8.83 -4.61 -8.93
CA ILE A 77 -7.79 -4.44 -7.91
C ILE A 77 -6.42 -4.78 -8.48
N GLN A 78 -5.39 -4.14 -7.92
CA GLN A 78 -3.99 -4.47 -8.19
C GLN A 78 -3.23 -4.46 -6.87
N PHE A 79 -2.58 -5.56 -6.55
CA PHE A 79 -1.61 -5.68 -5.45
C PHE A 79 -0.27 -6.11 -6.00
N ASN A 80 0.84 -5.59 -5.47
CA ASN A 80 2.16 -6.02 -5.89
C ASN A 80 2.55 -7.35 -5.20
N TYR A 81 2.66 -7.37 -3.89
CA TYR A 81 2.95 -8.58 -3.11
C TYR A 81 1.69 -9.22 -2.51
N GLY A 82 0.73 -8.43 -2.07
CA GLY A 82 -0.45 -8.89 -1.34
C GLY A 82 -0.11 -9.42 0.06
N THR A 83 0.84 -10.32 0.16
CA THR A 83 1.32 -10.90 1.43
C THR A 83 1.82 -9.88 2.45
N HIS A 84 2.14 -8.67 2.01
CA HIS A 84 2.59 -7.58 2.87
C HIS A 84 1.45 -6.64 3.32
N THR A 85 0.21 -6.92 2.93
CA THR A 85 -0.95 -6.09 3.31
C THR A 85 -1.81 -6.81 4.35
N PHE A 86 -2.14 -6.10 5.43
CA PHE A 86 -2.89 -6.60 6.57
C PHE A 86 -4.10 -5.70 6.81
N ILE A 87 -5.31 -6.26 6.76
CA ILE A 87 -6.57 -5.52 6.78
C ILE A 87 -7.45 -6.03 7.91
N GLY A 88 -8.05 -5.13 8.68
CA GLY A 88 -9.00 -5.44 9.75
C GLY A 88 -10.38 -5.85 9.23
N ASN A 89 -11.38 -5.78 10.12
CA ASN A 89 -12.77 -6.11 9.82
C ASN A 89 -13.50 -4.94 9.18
N ASN A 90 -14.59 -5.27 8.46
CA ASN A 90 -15.51 -4.30 7.86
C ASN A 90 -14.79 -3.33 6.93
N PHE A 91 -14.01 -3.88 6.02
CA PHE A 91 -13.26 -3.13 5.01
C PHE A 91 -14.04 -3.01 3.71
N PHE A 92 -14.05 -1.81 3.13
CA PHE A 92 -14.62 -1.56 1.81
C PHE A 92 -13.63 -0.85 0.90
N ALA A 93 -13.41 -1.39 -0.30
CA ALA A 93 -12.68 -0.72 -1.37
C ALA A 93 -13.55 -0.59 -2.62
N ASN A 94 -13.68 0.63 -3.11
CA ASN A 94 -14.37 0.95 -4.35
C ASN A 94 -13.51 0.61 -5.58
N PHE A 95 -13.87 1.08 -6.75
CA PHE A 95 -13.21 0.79 -8.02
C PHE A 95 -11.73 1.19 -8.06
N ASN A 96 -10.93 0.40 -8.76
CA ASN A 96 -9.55 0.71 -9.13
C ASN A 96 -8.61 0.91 -7.92
N LEU A 97 -8.65 0.02 -6.94
CA LEU A 97 -7.67 0.02 -5.86
C LEU A 97 -6.29 -0.43 -6.38
N MET A 98 -5.27 0.39 -6.13
CA MET A 98 -3.86 0.09 -6.41
C MET A 98 -3.06 0.02 -5.12
N VAL A 99 -2.36 -1.10 -4.89
CA VAL A 99 -1.55 -1.32 -3.68
C VAL A 99 -0.15 -1.80 -4.07
N MET A 100 0.81 -0.89 -3.94
CA MET A 100 2.24 -1.19 -4.11
C MET A 100 2.84 -1.45 -2.74
N ASP A 101 2.60 -2.66 -2.24
CA ASP A 101 2.94 -3.11 -0.89
C ASP A 101 4.32 -3.79 -0.82
N ASP A 102 5.35 -3.09 -1.28
CA ASP A 102 6.71 -3.57 -1.10
C ASP A 102 7.06 -3.61 0.39
N ALA A 103 6.80 -2.55 1.17
CA ALA A 103 6.77 -2.64 2.63
C ALA A 103 5.38 -3.04 3.14
N ARG A 104 5.28 -3.30 4.44
CA ARG A 104 4.01 -3.66 5.06
C ARG A 104 3.02 -2.51 5.04
N ILE A 105 1.76 -2.84 4.75
CA ILE A 105 0.64 -1.90 4.82
C ILE A 105 -0.37 -2.45 5.82
N TYR A 106 -0.68 -1.65 6.82
CA TYR A 106 -1.64 -1.98 7.87
C TYR A 106 -2.88 -1.10 7.73
N ILE A 107 -4.03 -1.73 7.65
CA ILE A 107 -5.34 -1.06 7.55
C ILE A 107 -6.21 -1.57 8.68
N GLY A 108 -6.73 -0.68 9.50
CA GLY A 108 -7.55 -1.00 10.66
C GLY A 108 -8.97 -1.48 10.32
N ASP A 109 -9.83 -1.48 11.33
CA ASP A 109 -11.23 -1.85 11.21
C ASP A 109 -12.09 -0.68 10.69
N ASN A 110 -13.21 -1.00 10.02
CA ASN A 110 -14.20 -0.02 9.54
C ASN A 110 -13.59 1.05 8.61
N VAL A 111 -12.71 0.64 7.70
CA VAL A 111 -12.06 1.54 6.76
C VAL A 111 -12.75 1.49 5.40
N MET A 112 -12.98 2.66 4.82
CA MET A 112 -13.60 2.79 3.50
C MET A 112 -12.67 3.53 2.53
N PHE A 113 -12.49 2.94 1.34
CA PHE A 113 -11.80 3.58 0.23
C PHE A 113 -12.76 3.91 -0.91
N GLY A 114 -12.73 5.17 -1.35
CA GLY A 114 -13.36 5.60 -2.60
C GLY A 114 -12.64 5.07 -3.84
N PRO A 115 -13.17 5.36 -5.05
CA PRO A 115 -12.53 4.96 -6.30
C PRO A 115 -11.12 5.54 -6.47
N ASN A 116 -10.26 4.78 -7.15
CA ASN A 116 -8.91 5.21 -7.53
C ASN A 116 -8.01 5.58 -6.35
N VAL A 117 -8.09 4.84 -5.24
CA VAL A 117 -7.14 4.99 -4.14
C VAL A 117 -5.86 4.22 -4.46
N SER A 118 -4.72 4.84 -4.22
CA SER A 118 -3.40 4.26 -4.43
C SER A 118 -2.57 4.31 -3.15
N LEU A 119 -2.09 3.15 -2.70
CA LEU A 119 -1.16 3.01 -1.58
C LEU A 119 0.22 2.68 -2.14
N MET A 120 1.19 3.58 -1.95
CA MET A 120 2.52 3.54 -2.58
C MET A 120 3.61 3.43 -1.52
N ALA A 121 3.82 2.22 -0.99
CA ALA A 121 4.89 1.96 -0.02
C ALA A 121 6.28 1.89 -0.67
N THR A 122 6.33 1.69 -1.99
CA THR A 122 7.56 1.56 -2.78
C THR A 122 8.22 2.91 -3.02
N ASN A 123 9.53 2.94 -2.89
CA ASN A 123 10.37 4.09 -3.21
C ASN A 123 11.61 3.66 -4.03
N HIS A 124 12.18 4.62 -4.74
CA HIS A 124 13.47 4.47 -5.41
C HIS A 124 14.48 5.50 -4.90
N PRO A 125 15.78 5.17 -4.88
CA PRO A 125 16.82 6.16 -4.60
C PRO A 125 16.72 7.39 -5.52
N LEU A 126 16.88 8.57 -4.97
CA LEU A 126 16.83 9.82 -5.74
C LEU A 126 18.06 10.00 -6.63
N ILE A 127 19.20 9.43 -6.21
CA ILE A 127 20.43 9.43 -7.01
C ILE A 127 20.25 8.43 -8.16
N ALA A 128 20.42 8.90 -9.38
CA ALA A 128 20.10 8.13 -10.58
C ALA A 128 20.94 6.83 -10.68
N GLU A 129 22.21 6.91 -10.38
CA GLU A 129 23.14 5.78 -10.42
C GLU A 129 22.74 4.67 -9.45
N GLU A 130 22.25 5.02 -8.25
CA GLU A 130 21.75 4.07 -7.26
C GLU A 130 20.44 3.42 -7.70
N ARG A 131 19.62 4.13 -8.46
CA ARG A 131 18.33 3.66 -8.94
C ARG A 131 18.43 2.74 -10.16
N THR A 132 19.41 2.97 -11.04
CA THR A 132 19.42 2.36 -12.38
C THR A 132 20.32 1.14 -12.51
N ALA A 133 21.45 1.07 -11.81
CA ALA A 133 22.47 0.03 -12.01
C ALA A 133 23.32 -0.20 -10.77
N MET A 134 22.74 -0.77 -9.72
CA MET A 134 23.51 -1.19 -8.53
C MET A 134 24.24 -2.50 -8.79
N LYS A 135 25.52 -2.53 -8.46
CA LYS A 135 26.31 -3.75 -8.46
C LYS A 135 26.26 -4.40 -7.08
N TYR A 136 25.82 -5.62 -7.01
CA TYR A 136 25.74 -6.42 -5.80
C TYR A 136 27.04 -7.21 -5.56
N ASN A 137 27.22 -7.74 -4.34
CA ASN A 137 28.46 -8.43 -3.94
C ASN A 137 28.81 -9.66 -4.78
N ASP A 138 27.81 -10.34 -5.34
CA ASP A 138 27.97 -11.49 -6.22
C ASP A 138 28.27 -11.09 -7.67
N GLY A 139 28.39 -9.78 -7.92
CA GLY A 139 28.75 -9.21 -9.22
C GLY A 139 27.58 -8.96 -10.15
N HIS A 140 26.35 -9.39 -9.85
CA HIS A 140 25.21 -9.05 -10.69
C HIS A 140 24.85 -7.56 -10.56
N VAL A 141 24.21 -7.03 -11.60
CA VAL A 141 23.73 -5.65 -11.66
C VAL A 141 22.21 -5.65 -11.71
N SER A 142 21.58 -4.91 -10.84
CA SER A 142 20.12 -4.75 -10.80
C SER A 142 19.72 -3.35 -10.37
N VAL A 143 18.44 -3.04 -10.45
CA VAL A 143 17.86 -1.84 -9.84
C VAL A 143 17.71 -2.06 -8.35
N SER A 144 17.85 -0.99 -7.58
CA SER A 144 17.58 -1.02 -6.14
C SER A 144 16.35 -0.20 -5.81
N GLU A 145 15.59 -0.72 -4.89
CA GLU A 145 14.40 -0.12 -4.33
C GLU A 145 14.53 -0.09 -2.81
N TYR A 146 13.74 0.75 -2.17
CA TYR A 146 13.46 0.69 -0.74
C TYR A 146 11.99 0.95 -0.52
N ALA A 147 11.48 0.63 0.64
CA ALA A 147 10.06 0.78 0.92
C ALA A 147 9.85 1.18 2.38
N ASP A 148 8.82 1.96 2.61
CA ASP A 148 8.40 2.43 3.91
C ASP A 148 6.97 2.00 4.19
N GLU A 149 6.68 1.59 5.43
CA GLU A 149 5.35 1.10 5.82
C GLU A 149 4.28 2.20 5.71
N ILE A 150 3.04 1.77 5.47
CA ILE A 150 1.85 2.63 5.55
C ILE A 150 0.95 2.10 6.66
N HIS A 151 0.50 2.98 7.53
CA HIS A 151 -0.43 2.65 8.62
C HIS A 151 -1.71 3.48 8.50
N ILE A 152 -2.85 2.81 8.33
CA ILE A 152 -4.17 3.45 8.32
C ILE A 152 -4.94 2.93 9.53
N GLY A 153 -5.34 3.81 10.41
CA GLY A 153 -6.06 3.50 11.64
C GLY A 153 -7.48 3.00 11.41
N ASN A 154 -8.24 2.88 12.50
CA ASN A 154 -9.62 2.44 12.46
C ASN A 154 -10.57 3.58 12.06
N ASN A 155 -11.74 3.24 11.49
CA ASN A 155 -12.80 4.20 11.17
C ASN A 155 -12.34 5.33 10.22
N VAL A 156 -11.41 5.04 9.32
CA VAL A 156 -10.86 6.01 8.36
C VAL A 156 -11.63 5.94 7.05
N TRP A 157 -11.93 7.10 6.50
CA TRP A 157 -12.46 7.24 5.15
C TRP A 157 -11.43 7.92 4.24
N ILE A 158 -11.01 7.21 3.22
CA ILE A 158 -10.17 7.74 2.14
C ILE A 158 -11.06 7.97 0.92
N ALA A 159 -11.22 9.23 0.52
CA ALA A 159 -12.08 9.56 -0.63
C ALA A 159 -11.41 9.23 -1.98
N SER A 160 -12.09 9.59 -3.07
CA SER A 160 -11.65 9.24 -4.43
C SER A 160 -10.34 9.90 -4.86
N ASN A 161 -9.56 9.20 -5.69
CA ASN A 161 -8.34 9.72 -6.31
C ASN A 161 -7.28 10.17 -5.29
N VAL A 162 -7.16 9.45 -4.17
CA VAL A 162 -6.16 9.74 -3.14
C VAL A 162 -4.94 8.85 -3.34
N VAL A 163 -3.75 9.44 -3.23
CA VAL A 163 -2.47 8.73 -3.21
C VAL A 163 -1.86 8.87 -1.82
N ILE A 164 -1.50 7.74 -1.20
CA ILE A 164 -0.81 7.69 0.10
C ILE A 164 0.59 7.14 -0.11
N LEU A 165 1.60 7.89 0.30
CA LEU A 165 3.01 7.51 0.15
C LEU A 165 3.50 6.69 1.33
N GLY A 166 4.57 5.93 1.11
CA GLY A 166 5.28 5.19 2.15
C GLY A 166 5.76 6.09 3.29
N GLY A 167 5.77 5.55 4.50
CA GLY A 167 6.14 6.25 5.73
C GLY A 167 5.00 7.02 6.40
N VAL A 168 3.78 6.98 5.83
CA VAL A 168 2.63 7.75 6.35
C VAL A 168 1.81 6.92 7.33
N THR A 169 1.42 7.56 8.44
CA THR A 169 0.41 7.10 9.38
C THR A 169 -0.82 7.99 9.33
N ILE A 170 -2.01 7.40 9.11
CA ILE A 170 -3.30 8.09 9.18
C ILE A 170 -4.01 7.66 10.46
N GLY A 171 -4.25 8.61 11.35
CA GLY A 171 -4.88 8.35 12.66
C GLY A 171 -6.35 7.98 12.56
N ASP A 172 -6.84 7.29 13.61
CA ASP A 172 -8.21 6.79 13.71
C ASP A 172 -9.25 7.88 13.44
N GLY A 173 -10.34 7.49 12.78
CA GLY A 173 -11.49 8.36 12.54
C GLY A 173 -11.23 9.53 11.59
N SER A 174 -10.09 9.58 10.90
CA SER A 174 -9.77 10.66 9.98
C SER A 174 -10.44 10.48 8.62
N VAL A 175 -10.65 11.58 7.92
CA VAL A 175 -11.18 11.63 6.55
C VAL A 175 -10.18 12.31 5.65
N ILE A 176 -9.79 11.62 4.57
CA ILE A 176 -8.92 12.18 3.53
C ILE A 176 -9.76 12.58 2.32
N GLY A 177 -9.78 13.87 2.02
CA GLY A 177 -10.57 14.43 0.93
C GLY A 177 -10.06 14.02 -0.45
N ALA A 178 -10.98 13.98 -1.40
CA ALA A 178 -10.71 13.55 -2.77
C ALA A 178 -9.57 14.34 -3.45
N GLY A 179 -8.80 13.66 -4.28
CA GLY A 179 -7.68 14.25 -5.03
C GLY A 179 -6.43 14.57 -4.20
N SER A 180 -6.35 14.06 -2.97
CA SER A 180 -5.23 14.35 -2.07
C SER A 180 -4.01 13.49 -2.34
N VAL A 181 -2.83 14.06 -2.11
CA VAL A 181 -1.55 13.33 -2.05
C VAL A 181 -1.01 13.41 -0.62
N VAL A 182 -1.10 12.29 0.11
CA VAL A 182 -0.70 12.20 1.52
C VAL A 182 0.77 11.85 1.62
N THR A 183 1.58 12.82 2.03
CA THR A 183 3.04 12.71 2.12
C THR A 183 3.56 12.77 3.56
N LYS A 184 2.69 13.02 4.53
CA LYS A 184 2.99 13.12 5.96
C LYS A 184 1.83 12.60 6.79
N ASP A 185 2.10 12.27 8.03
CA ASP A 185 1.11 11.77 8.98
C ASP A 185 -0.08 12.71 9.14
N ILE A 186 -1.25 12.09 9.31
CA ILE A 186 -2.52 12.78 9.59
C ILE A 186 -2.97 12.38 11.00
N PRO A 187 -3.17 13.36 11.90
CA PRO A 187 -3.63 13.08 13.25
C PRO A 187 -5.07 12.52 13.27
N ALA A 188 -5.38 11.73 14.30
CA ALA A 188 -6.70 11.12 14.47
C ALA A 188 -7.82 12.17 14.54
N GLY A 189 -8.98 11.85 13.94
CA GLY A 189 -10.18 12.68 14.01
C GLY A 189 -10.13 13.96 13.19
N TYR A 190 -9.30 14.01 12.15
CA TYR A 190 -9.20 15.19 11.27
C TYR A 190 -9.79 14.95 9.88
N VAL A 191 -10.38 16.00 9.33
CA VAL A 191 -10.53 16.15 7.88
C VAL A 191 -9.23 16.73 7.33
N ALA A 192 -8.61 16.02 6.38
CA ALA A 192 -7.38 16.43 5.73
C ALA A 192 -7.53 16.36 4.21
N PHE A 193 -6.97 17.29 3.48
CA PHE A 193 -6.99 17.24 2.01
C PHE A 193 -5.93 18.14 1.37
N GLY A 194 -5.74 17.96 0.08
CA GLY A 194 -4.86 18.74 -0.78
C GLY A 194 -3.65 17.97 -1.31
N SER A 195 -2.85 18.64 -2.12
CA SER A 195 -1.57 18.13 -2.64
C SER A 195 -0.49 19.19 -2.43
N PRO A 196 0.36 19.05 -1.41
CA PRO A 196 0.37 17.97 -0.42
C PRO A 196 -0.83 18.04 0.54
N CYS A 197 -1.31 16.87 0.97
CA CYS A 197 -2.40 16.75 1.94
C CYS A 197 -2.00 17.32 3.30
N LYS A 198 -2.90 18.09 3.91
CA LYS A 198 -2.69 18.67 5.23
C LYS A 198 -3.96 18.57 6.07
N PRO A 199 -3.84 18.33 7.40
CA PRO A 199 -4.96 18.47 8.32
C PRO A 199 -5.58 19.87 8.20
N LYS A 200 -6.90 19.94 8.12
CA LYS A 200 -7.63 21.21 7.96
C LYS A 200 -8.41 21.56 9.22
N ARG A 201 -9.15 20.60 9.76
CA ARG A 201 -9.94 20.79 10.96
C ARG A 201 -10.25 19.45 11.63
N LYS A 202 -10.60 19.49 12.89
CA LYS A 202 -11.15 18.33 13.60
C LYS A 202 -12.56 18.03 13.12
N ILE A 203 -12.92 16.76 13.14
CA ILE A 203 -14.29 16.28 12.99
C ILE A 203 -15.00 16.50 14.33
N THR A 204 -16.21 17.02 14.30
CA THR A 204 -17.03 17.36 15.49
C THR A 204 -18.47 16.87 15.31
N GLU A 205 -19.29 16.98 16.35
CA GLU A 205 -20.72 16.64 16.28
C GLU A 205 -21.49 17.47 15.24
N ALA A 206 -20.99 18.68 14.91
CA ALA A 206 -21.58 19.52 13.86
C ALA A 206 -21.47 18.90 12.45
N ASP A 207 -20.61 17.88 12.27
CA ASP A 207 -20.50 17.13 11.02
C ASP A 207 -21.56 16.04 10.87
N SER A 208 -22.39 15.82 11.90
CA SER A 208 -23.46 14.83 11.87
C SER A 208 -24.42 15.08 10.71
N LYS A 209 -24.85 14.01 10.06
CA LYS A 209 -25.88 13.99 9.02
C LYS A 209 -27.10 13.18 9.43
N ILE A 210 -27.22 12.85 10.73
CA ILE A 210 -28.32 12.02 11.22
C ILE A 210 -29.69 12.63 10.92
N ASP A 211 -29.76 13.96 10.85
CA ASP A 211 -31.01 14.69 10.53
C ASP A 211 -31.46 14.51 9.06
N LEU A 212 -30.64 13.87 8.23
CA LEU A 212 -31.01 13.52 6.85
C LEU A 212 -31.76 12.18 6.74
N LEU A 213 -31.87 11.42 7.85
CA LEU A 213 -32.65 10.19 7.92
C LEU A 213 -34.14 10.52 7.96
#